data_a55c64838fad66a50d62ab487d3032e3
#
_entry.id   a55c64838fad66a50d62ab487d3032e3
#
_cell.length_a   1.000
_cell.length_b   1.000
_cell.length_c   1.000
_cell.angle_alpha   90.00
_cell.angle_beta   90.00
_cell.angle_gamma   90.00
#
_symmetry.space_group_name_H-M   'P 1'
#
loop_
_entity.id
_entity.type
_entity.pdbx_description
1 polymer ?
#
loop_
_entity_poly.entity_id
_entity_poly.type
_entity_poly.pdbx_seq_one_letter_code
_entity_poly.pdbx_strand_id
1 'polypeptide(L)'
;MAKAVKGGVLRAVKKVRGGVKVAHHKNTAELEVVRIPTPSKVVIPMQQHIGAPCEPVVKVGDEVAVGQLIGDSDKFVSAPIHASVSGTVTAIGDIKMPNGSVSKAVTIESDGEMRLWEGIKPPKVETREDLIKAVRDSGLVGLGGAGFPTHVKLNFPPDKNIDTLVVNAAECDCLLYTSPS
;
A
#
# COMPACT_ATOMS: atom_id res chain seq x y z
N MET A 1 8.34 17.42 -27.79
CA MET A 1 9.57 16.65 -28.14
C MET A 1 10.48 16.66 -26.90
N ALA A 2 10.50 15.58 -26.15
CA ALA A 2 11.37 15.46 -24.98
C ALA A 2 12.81 15.16 -25.43
N LYS A 3 13.77 15.98 -25.01
CA LYS A 3 15.18 15.73 -25.24
C LYS A 3 15.64 14.61 -24.31
N ALA A 4 16.09 13.49 -24.89
CA ALA A 4 16.77 12.43 -24.15
C ALA A 4 18.07 12.97 -23.55
N VAL A 5 18.21 12.90 -22.24
CA VAL A 5 19.46 13.18 -21.53
C VAL A 5 20.40 12.00 -21.80
N LYS A 6 21.54 12.25 -22.44
CA LYS A 6 22.59 11.26 -22.67
C LYS A 6 23.11 10.75 -21.32
N GLY A 7 23.00 9.45 -21.09
CA GLY A 7 23.45 8.77 -19.89
C GLY A 7 24.91 9.03 -19.58
N GLY A 8 25.16 9.50 -18.36
CA GLY A 8 26.50 9.57 -17.80
C GLY A 8 27.05 8.15 -17.59
N VAL A 9 28.30 7.95 -17.98
CA VAL A 9 29.03 6.70 -17.76
C VAL A 9 29.04 6.37 -16.28
N LEU A 10 28.35 5.30 -15.90
CA LEU A 10 28.43 4.75 -14.55
C LEU A 10 29.90 4.38 -14.29
N ARG A 11 30.54 5.13 -13.40
CA ARG A 11 31.88 4.77 -12.89
C ARG A 11 31.78 3.37 -12.29
N ALA A 12 32.61 2.46 -12.77
CA ALA A 12 32.69 1.09 -12.27
C ALA A 12 32.74 1.10 -10.74
N VAL A 13 31.75 0.52 -10.10
CA VAL A 13 31.68 0.36 -8.65
C VAL A 13 32.93 -0.43 -8.23
N LYS A 14 33.74 0.15 -7.36
CA LYS A 14 34.89 -0.55 -6.77
C LYS A 14 34.40 -1.87 -6.17
N LYS A 15 34.99 -2.98 -6.62
CA LYS A 15 34.68 -4.32 -6.12
C LYS A 15 34.84 -4.33 -4.61
N VAL A 16 33.76 -4.42 -3.86
CA VAL A 16 33.79 -4.53 -2.40
C VAL A 16 34.34 -5.90 -2.07
N ARG A 17 35.53 -5.94 -1.40
CA ARG A 17 36.09 -7.18 -0.87
C ARG A 17 35.45 -7.45 0.49
N GLY A 18 34.85 -8.64 0.65
CA GLY A 18 34.33 -9.08 1.95
C GLY A 18 32.80 -9.18 2.08
N GLY A 19 32.07 -9.39 0.99
CA GLY A 19 30.64 -9.72 1.06
C GLY A 19 30.40 -11.22 1.26
N VAL A 20 29.29 -11.57 1.94
CA VAL A 20 28.79 -12.94 2.00
C VAL A 20 28.04 -13.25 0.68
N LYS A 21 28.43 -14.35 0.01
CA LYS A 21 27.69 -14.82 -1.16
C LYS A 21 26.45 -15.56 -0.69
N VAL A 22 25.28 -14.94 -0.83
CA VAL A 22 23.98 -15.55 -0.56
C VAL A 22 23.51 -16.27 -1.83
N ALA A 23 23.08 -17.52 -1.69
CA ALA A 23 22.51 -18.26 -2.81
C ALA A 23 21.13 -17.69 -3.19
N HIS A 24 20.86 -17.62 -4.48
CA HIS A 24 19.55 -17.21 -5.00
C HIS A 24 18.60 -18.41 -4.98
N HIS A 25 17.57 -18.34 -4.15
CA HIS A 25 16.52 -19.36 -4.06
C HIS A 25 15.23 -18.89 -4.75
N LYS A 26 15.31 -18.49 -6.01
CA LYS A 26 14.19 -17.99 -6.82
C LYS A 26 13.47 -19.12 -7.54
N ASN A 27 12.96 -20.07 -6.79
CA ASN A 27 12.35 -21.29 -7.35
C ASN A 27 11.04 -21.02 -8.11
N THR A 28 10.48 -19.82 -7.99
CA THR A 28 9.21 -19.42 -8.61
C THR A 28 9.37 -18.43 -9.76
N ALA A 29 10.62 -18.07 -10.14
CA ALA A 29 10.88 -17.04 -11.16
C ALA A 29 10.25 -17.37 -12.53
N GLU A 30 10.21 -18.65 -12.89
CA GLU A 30 9.66 -19.14 -14.16
C GLU A 30 8.24 -19.73 -14.02
N LEU A 31 7.61 -19.61 -12.86
CA LEU A 31 6.26 -20.14 -12.64
C LEU A 31 5.20 -19.12 -13.06
N GLU A 32 4.10 -19.63 -13.58
CA GLU A 32 2.94 -18.79 -13.89
C GLU A 32 2.33 -18.16 -12.64
N VAL A 33 1.76 -16.97 -12.79
CA VAL A 33 1.03 -16.29 -11.72
C VAL A 33 -0.24 -17.05 -11.39
N VAL A 34 -0.37 -17.45 -10.13
CA VAL A 34 -1.56 -18.15 -9.63
C VAL A 34 -2.48 -17.16 -8.92
N ARG A 35 -3.74 -17.10 -9.33
CA ARG A 35 -4.77 -16.35 -8.60
C ARG A 35 -5.22 -17.12 -7.37
N ILE A 36 -5.14 -16.46 -6.21
CA ILE A 36 -5.72 -16.99 -4.98
C ILE A 36 -7.25 -16.91 -5.10
N PRO A 37 -8.01 -17.97 -4.76
CA PRO A 37 -9.47 -17.91 -4.70
C PRO A 37 -9.93 -16.80 -3.76
N THR A 38 -11.05 -16.16 -4.09
CA THR A 38 -11.66 -15.16 -3.21
C THR A 38 -11.98 -15.82 -1.85
N PRO A 39 -11.48 -15.29 -0.74
CA PRO A 39 -11.77 -15.86 0.57
C PRO A 39 -13.24 -15.64 0.94
N SER A 40 -13.85 -16.59 1.64
CA SER A 40 -15.21 -16.46 2.14
C SER A 40 -15.35 -15.44 3.27
N LYS A 41 -14.22 -15.12 3.94
CA LYS A 41 -14.18 -14.17 5.05
C LYS A 41 -12.81 -13.49 5.11
N VAL A 42 -12.81 -12.19 5.41
CA VAL A 42 -11.60 -11.43 5.72
C VAL A 42 -11.74 -10.72 7.06
N VAL A 43 -10.61 -10.55 7.75
CA VAL A 43 -10.52 -9.75 8.98
C VAL A 43 -9.48 -8.66 8.73
N ILE A 44 -9.93 -7.42 8.68
CA ILE A 44 -9.13 -6.26 8.30
C ILE A 44 -8.80 -5.45 9.55
N PRO A 45 -7.54 -5.46 10.01
CA PRO A 45 -7.12 -4.66 11.16
C PRO A 45 -7.23 -3.16 10.86
N MET A 46 -7.60 -2.38 11.86
CA MET A 46 -7.64 -0.91 11.77
C MET A 46 -6.26 -0.27 11.99
N GLN A 47 -5.22 -1.06 12.15
CA GLN A 47 -3.83 -0.61 12.20
C GLN A 47 -2.96 -1.43 11.25
N GLN A 48 -2.74 -0.91 10.05
CA GLN A 48 -1.90 -1.53 9.02
C GLN A 48 -0.67 -0.68 8.67
N HIS A 49 -0.45 0.40 9.41
CA HIS A 49 0.64 1.36 9.19
C HIS A 49 1.17 1.89 10.52
N ILE A 50 2.33 2.53 10.50
CA ILE A 50 2.86 3.26 11.64
C ILE A 50 2.07 4.57 11.83
N GLY A 51 1.91 4.99 13.07
CA GLY A 51 1.14 6.18 13.43
C GLY A 51 -0.15 5.84 14.16
N ALA A 52 -1.14 6.71 14.05
CA ALA A 52 -2.42 6.51 14.73
C ALA A 52 -3.26 5.44 14.04
N PRO A 53 -3.86 4.50 14.79
CA PRO A 53 -4.79 3.54 14.21
C PRO A 53 -6.02 4.25 13.63
N CYS A 54 -6.66 3.61 12.67
CA CYS A 54 -7.96 4.03 12.17
C CYS A 54 -9.08 3.57 13.11
N GLU A 55 -10.19 4.29 13.06
CA GLU A 55 -11.46 3.85 13.65
C GLU A 55 -12.36 3.32 12.52
N PRO A 56 -13.13 2.25 12.77
CA PRO A 56 -14.11 1.78 11.81
C PRO A 56 -15.14 2.87 11.48
N VAL A 57 -15.42 3.08 10.19
CA VAL A 57 -16.45 4.00 9.71
C VAL A 57 -17.70 3.26 9.22
N VAL A 58 -17.70 1.95 9.34
CA VAL A 58 -18.81 1.04 9.01
C VAL A 58 -19.36 0.38 10.27
N LYS A 59 -20.52 -0.23 10.17
CA LYS A 59 -21.22 -0.94 11.27
C LYS A 59 -21.47 -2.40 10.89
N VAL A 60 -21.71 -3.23 11.89
CA VAL A 60 -22.17 -4.60 11.67
C VAL A 60 -23.52 -4.58 10.95
N GLY A 61 -23.60 -5.35 9.89
CA GLY A 61 -24.76 -5.41 8.98
C GLY A 61 -24.62 -4.56 7.72
N ASP A 62 -23.62 -3.66 7.65
CA ASP A 62 -23.40 -2.87 6.44
C ASP A 62 -22.91 -3.76 5.28
N GLU A 63 -23.44 -3.53 4.10
CA GLU A 63 -22.86 -4.06 2.86
C GLU A 63 -21.73 -3.16 2.39
N VAL A 64 -20.63 -3.76 2.00
CA VAL A 64 -19.45 -3.07 1.49
C VAL A 64 -19.00 -3.63 0.14
N ALA A 65 -18.34 -2.80 -0.62
CA ALA A 65 -17.76 -3.16 -1.91
C ALA A 65 -16.24 -2.97 -1.91
N VAL A 66 -15.54 -3.64 -2.82
CA VAL A 66 -14.08 -3.54 -2.95
C VAL A 66 -13.65 -2.09 -3.16
N GLY A 67 -12.72 -1.61 -2.36
CA GLY A 67 -12.23 -0.24 -2.39
C GLY A 67 -13.08 0.76 -1.61
N GLN A 68 -14.18 0.33 -0.98
CA GLN A 68 -14.97 1.20 -0.10
C GLN A 68 -14.21 1.47 1.20
N LEU A 69 -14.25 2.72 1.65
CA LEU A 69 -13.67 3.13 2.92
C LEU A 69 -14.35 2.41 4.10
N ILE A 70 -13.57 1.72 4.93
CA ILE A 70 -14.05 1.00 6.11
C ILE A 70 -13.40 1.46 7.41
N GLY A 71 -12.29 2.19 7.33
CA GLY A 71 -11.60 2.75 8.48
C GLY A 71 -10.84 4.01 8.13
N ASP A 72 -10.88 5.03 9.00
CA ASP A 72 -10.13 6.27 8.82
C ASP A 72 -9.71 6.87 10.17
N SER A 73 -8.86 7.89 10.11
CA SER A 73 -8.42 8.67 11.26
C SER A 73 -8.16 10.12 10.85
N ASP A 74 -8.48 11.04 11.73
CA ASP A 74 -8.19 12.47 11.57
C ASP A 74 -6.72 12.84 11.82
N LYS A 75 -5.91 11.88 12.24
CA LYS A 75 -4.51 12.11 12.57
C LYS A 75 -3.65 12.25 11.31
N PHE A 76 -2.66 13.14 11.40
CA PHE A 76 -1.76 13.42 10.27
C PHE A 76 -0.97 12.18 9.82
N VAL A 77 -0.42 11.41 10.75
CA VAL A 77 0.28 10.16 10.44
C VAL A 77 -0.71 9.01 10.55
N SER A 78 -1.52 8.85 9.54
CA SER A 78 -2.50 7.78 9.36
C SER A 78 -2.86 7.66 7.88
N ALA A 79 -3.40 6.53 7.48
CA ALA A 79 -3.89 6.31 6.11
C ALA A 79 -5.19 5.52 6.17
N PRO A 80 -6.21 5.90 5.38
CA PRO A 80 -7.49 5.22 5.36
C PRO A 80 -7.37 3.76 4.92
N ILE A 81 -8.28 2.93 5.40
CA ILE A 81 -8.34 1.50 5.14
C ILE A 81 -9.60 1.19 4.36
N HIS A 82 -9.45 0.40 3.30
CA HIS A 82 -10.53 0.06 2.38
C HIS A 82 -10.84 -1.44 2.41
N ALA A 83 -12.06 -1.78 2.07
CA ALA A 83 -12.50 -3.17 1.94
C ALA A 83 -11.75 -3.86 0.80
N SER A 84 -11.23 -5.05 1.05
CA SER A 84 -10.54 -5.88 0.06
C SER A 84 -11.46 -6.86 -0.66
N VAL A 85 -12.67 -7.05 -0.17
CA VAL A 85 -13.72 -7.89 -0.76
C VAL A 85 -15.05 -7.16 -0.73
N SER A 86 -16.02 -7.57 -1.55
CA SER A 86 -17.42 -7.20 -1.39
C SER A 86 -18.12 -8.20 -0.48
N GLY A 87 -19.14 -7.74 0.26
CA GLY A 87 -19.90 -8.58 1.19
C GLY A 87 -20.46 -7.79 2.36
N THR A 88 -20.75 -8.49 3.46
CA THR A 88 -21.40 -7.93 4.64
C THR A 88 -20.43 -7.86 5.82
N VAL A 89 -20.43 -6.74 6.53
CA VAL A 89 -19.71 -6.59 7.79
C VAL A 89 -20.40 -7.41 8.88
N THR A 90 -19.76 -8.47 9.35
CA THR A 90 -20.34 -9.40 10.33
C THR A 90 -19.88 -9.17 11.76
N ALA A 91 -18.71 -8.56 11.94
CA ALA A 91 -18.21 -8.20 13.27
C ALA A 91 -17.26 -7.01 13.24
N ILE A 92 -17.24 -6.26 14.33
CA ILE A 92 -16.20 -5.27 14.64
C ILE A 92 -15.73 -5.57 16.07
N GLY A 93 -14.45 -5.86 16.22
CA GLY A 93 -13.92 -6.29 17.52
C GLY A 93 -12.39 -6.24 17.56
N ASP A 94 -11.86 -6.58 18.69
CA ASP A 94 -10.42 -6.57 18.94
C ASP A 94 -9.76 -7.86 18.46
N ILE A 95 -8.61 -7.73 17.82
CA ILE A 95 -7.76 -8.85 17.43
C ILE A 95 -6.35 -8.67 17.96
N LYS A 96 -5.67 -9.78 18.19
CA LYS A 96 -4.26 -9.79 18.57
C LYS A 96 -3.40 -9.75 17.32
N MET A 97 -2.57 -8.72 17.22
CA MET A 97 -1.63 -8.52 16.12
C MET A 97 -0.38 -9.39 16.28
N PRO A 98 0.37 -9.68 15.19
CA PRO A 98 1.60 -10.49 15.26
C PRO A 98 2.67 -9.93 16.20
N ASN A 99 2.73 -8.62 16.39
CA ASN A 99 3.63 -7.94 17.33
C ASN A 99 3.17 -8.02 18.79
N GLY A 100 2.04 -8.69 19.07
CA GLY A 100 1.45 -8.84 20.41
C GLY A 100 0.53 -7.69 20.84
N SER A 101 0.42 -6.61 20.08
CA SER A 101 -0.54 -5.54 20.35
C SER A 101 -1.98 -5.99 20.05
N VAL A 102 -2.94 -5.21 20.54
CA VAL A 102 -4.36 -5.38 20.21
C VAL A 102 -4.78 -4.24 19.29
N SER A 103 -5.54 -4.57 18.24
CA SER A 103 -6.12 -3.60 17.33
C SER A 103 -7.58 -3.95 17.06
N LYS A 104 -8.42 -2.93 16.87
CA LYS A 104 -9.74 -3.14 16.28
C LYS A 104 -9.61 -3.74 14.89
N ALA A 105 -10.58 -4.53 14.48
CA ALA A 105 -10.66 -5.09 13.13
C ALA A 105 -12.11 -5.14 12.68
N VAL A 106 -12.30 -5.01 11.38
CA VAL A 106 -13.57 -5.20 10.68
C VAL A 106 -13.55 -6.58 10.03
N THR A 107 -14.55 -7.41 10.34
CA THR A 107 -14.74 -8.71 9.72
C THR A 107 -15.80 -8.60 8.63
N ILE A 108 -15.49 -9.06 7.44
CA ILE A 108 -16.40 -9.05 6.29
C ILE A 108 -16.56 -10.48 5.81
N GLU A 109 -17.79 -10.97 5.74
CA GLU A 109 -18.14 -12.16 4.98
C GLU A 109 -18.33 -11.80 3.51
N SER A 110 -17.51 -12.42 2.66
CA SER A 110 -17.49 -12.14 1.24
C SER A 110 -18.70 -12.79 0.54
N ASP A 111 -19.31 -12.03 -0.38
CA ASP A 111 -20.30 -12.55 -1.33
C ASP A 111 -19.65 -13.32 -2.51
N GLY A 112 -18.33 -13.28 -2.63
CA GLY A 112 -17.57 -13.89 -3.71
C GLY A 112 -17.57 -13.12 -5.03
N GLU A 113 -18.37 -12.06 -5.14
CA GLU A 113 -18.58 -11.32 -6.40
C GLU A 113 -17.49 -10.29 -6.70
N MET A 114 -16.77 -9.84 -5.66
CA MET A 114 -15.72 -8.82 -5.79
C MET A 114 -16.22 -7.53 -6.46
N ARG A 115 -17.44 -7.11 -6.13
CA ARG A 115 -18.06 -5.89 -6.67
C ARG A 115 -17.22 -4.67 -6.29
N LEU A 116 -16.84 -3.88 -7.29
CA LEU A 116 -16.14 -2.63 -7.06
C LEU A 116 -17.09 -1.57 -6.50
N TRP A 117 -16.58 -0.77 -5.57
CA TRP A 117 -17.32 0.37 -5.05
C TRP A 117 -17.52 1.43 -6.14
N GLU A 118 -18.75 1.88 -6.34
CA GLU A 118 -19.12 2.86 -7.38
C GLU A 118 -18.44 4.24 -7.16
N GLY A 119 -17.99 4.50 -5.94
CA GLY A 119 -17.25 5.72 -5.60
C GLY A 119 -15.79 5.74 -6.07
N ILE A 120 -15.25 4.63 -6.60
CA ILE A 120 -13.89 4.59 -7.15
C ILE A 120 -13.87 5.40 -8.46
N LYS A 121 -13.15 6.53 -8.40
CA LYS A 121 -12.96 7.40 -9.56
C LYS A 121 -11.50 7.84 -9.63
N PRO A 122 -10.94 8.01 -10.84
CA PRO A 122 -9.63 8.62 -10.99
C PRO A 122 -9.61 10.00 -10.31
N PRO A 123 -8.63 10.29 -9.46
CA PRO A 123 -8.54 11.59 -8.81
C PRO A 123 -8.22 12.69 -9.84
N LYS A 124 -8.83 13.87 -9.67
CA LYS A 124 -8.44 15.05 -10.41
C LYS A 124 -7.27 15.69 -9.67
N VAL A 125 -6.10 15.71 -10.31
CA VAL A 125 -4.85 16.23 -9.72
C VAL A 125 -4.39 17.40 -10.59
N GLU A 126 -4.50 18.61 -10.06
CA GLU A 126 -4.05 19.84 -10.71
C GLU A 126 -2.95 20.53 -9.89
N THR A 127 -2.95 20.32 -8.60
CA THR A 127 -2.01 20.92 -7.65
C THR A 127 -1.25 19.85 -6.87
N ARG A 128 -0.21 20.26 -6.16
CA ARG A 128 0.52 19.40 -5.23
C ARG A 128 -0.39 18.91 -4.09
N GLU A 129 -1.23 19.78 -3.59
CA GLU A 129 -2.19 19.49 -2.54
C GLU A 129 -3.19 18.42 -2.98
N ASP A 130 -3.68 18.50 -4.22
CA ASP A 130 -4.54 17.47 -4.81
C ASP A 130 -3.83 16.11 -4.88
N LEU A 131 -2.54 16.12 -5.27
CA LEU A 131 -1.74 14.89 -5.31
C LEU A 131 -1.61 14.27 -3.91
N ILE A 132 -1.23 15.06 -2.91
CA ILE A 132 -1.08 14.62 -1.53
C ILE A 132 -2.40 14.04 -1.00
N LYS A 133 -3.50 14.75 -1.27
CA LYS A 133 -4.85 14.30 -0.90
C LYS A 133 -5.21 12.99 -1.60
N ALA A 134 -5.00 12.89 -2.90
CA ALA A 134 -5.30 11.67 -3.67
C ALA A 134 -4.50 10.47 -3.17
N VAL A 135 -3.21 10.66 -2.86
CA VAL A 135 -2.36 9.61 -2.27
C VAL A 135 -2.84 9.21 -0.88
N ARG A 136 -3.29 10.16 -0.05
CA ARG A 136 -3.90 9.84 1.25
C ARG A 136 -5.19 9.04 1.07
N ASP A 137 -6.10 9.56 0.26
CA ASP A 137 -7.43 8.95 0.07
C ASP A 137 -7.35 7.54 -0.52
N SER A 138 -6.28 7.23 -1.26
CA SER A 138 -6.00 5.87 -1.76
C SER A 138 -5.52 4.90 -0.68
N GLY A 139 -5.21 5.36 0.53
CA GLY A 139 -4.69 4.52 1.61
C GLY A 139 -3.25 4.03 1.37
N LEU A 140 -2.48 4.69 0.51
CA LEU A 140 -1.16 4.23 0.12
C LEU A 140 -0.14 4.36 1.25
N VAL A 141 0.50 3.25 1.59
CA VAL A 141 1.54 3.14 2.61
C VAL A 141 2.77 2.43 2.05
N GLY A 142 3.91 2.61 2.71
CA GLY A 142 5.14 1.92 2.31
C GLY A 142 5.09 0.44 2.63
N LEU A 143 5.21 -0.43 1.63
CA LEU A 143 5.09 -1.88 1.77
C LEU A 143 6.40 -2.57 2.20
N GLY A 144 7.55 -1.98 1.90
CA GLY A 144 8.87 -2.56 2.20
C GLY A 144 9.37 -2.33 3.63
N GLY A 145 8.54 -1.81 4.56
CA GLY A 145 8.98 -1.48 5.90
C GLY A 145 7.83 -1.35 6.90
N ALA A 146 7.86 -0.27 7.70
CA ALA A 146 6.92 -0.03 8.80
C ALA A 146 5.51 0.40 8.35
N GLY A 147 5.18 0.37 7.06
CA GLY A 147 3.89 0.85 6.57
C GLY A 147 3.73 2.37 6.72
N PHE A 148 4.76 3.15 6.47
CA PHE A 148 4.68 4.60 6.65
C PHE A 148 3.76 5.24 5.61
N PRO A 149 2.77 6.08 6.01
CA PRO A 149 1.83 6.71 5.08
C PRO A 149 2.54 7.55 4.01
N THR A 150 2.27 7.26 2.74
CA THR A 150 3.02 7.86 1.62
C THR A 150 2.74 9.35 1.45
N HIS A 151 1.51 9.80 1.72
CA HIS A 151 1.16 11.22 1.66
C HIS A 151 1.99 12.08 2.62
N VAL A 152 2.38 11.52 3.79
CA VAL A 152 3.25 12.22 4.75
C VAL A 152 4.65 12.41 4.18
N LYS A 153 5.16 11.42 3.44
CA LYS A 153 6.46 11.53 2.77
C LYS A 153 6.46 12.61 1.68
N LEU A 154 5.34 12.78 0.99
CA LEU A 154 5.18 13.78 -0.07
C LEU A 154 4.90 15.19 0.47
N ASN A 155 4.48 15.30 1.73
CA ASN A 155 4.16 16.57 2.36
C ASN A 155 5.40 17.19 3.04
N PHE A 156 6.44 17.46 2.26
CA PHE A 156 7.63 18.15 2.73
C PHE A 156 7.40 19.66 2.88
N PRO A 157 8.13 20.34 3.78
CA PRO A 157 8.01 21.79 3.99
C PRO A 157 8.25 22.61 2.72
N PRO A 158 7.53 23.74 2.52
CA PRO A 158 7.64 24.57 1.32
C PRO A 158 9.02 25.17 1.09
N ASP A 159 9.81 25.34 2.15
CA ASP A 159 11.19 25.85 2.10
C ASP A 159 12.20 24.82 1.55
N LYS A 160 11.78 23.57 1.39
CA LYS A 160 12.59 22.53 0.75
C LYS A 160 12.45 22.60 -0.77
N ASN A 161 13.51 23.02 -1.44
CA ASN A 161 13.57 22.94 -2.88
C ASN A 161 13.92 21.50 -3.29
N ILE A 162 12.92 20.72 -3.71
CA ILE A 162 13.10 19.35 -4.20
C ILE A 162 12.92 19.35 -5.71
N ASP A 163 14.00 19.11 -6.43
CA ASP A 163 14.08 19.09 -7.89
C ASP A 163 14.32 17.68 -8.45
N THR A 164 14.55 16.70 -7.58
CA THR A 164 14.92 15.35 -8.00
C THR A 164 14.06 14.31 -7.29
N LEU A 165 13.40 13.44 -8.07
CA LEU A 165 12.71 12.25 -7.60
C LEU A 165 13.59 11.03 -7.85
N VAL A 166 13.97 10.33 -6.77
CA VAL A 166 14.68 9.05 -6.86
C VAL A 166 13.69 7.93 -6.56
N VAL A 167 13.42 7.10 -7.55
CA VAL A 167 12.60 5.90 -7.39
C VAL A 167 13.51 4.71 -7.12
N ASN A 168 13.39 4.12 -5.93
CA ASN A 168 14.04 2.85 -5.64
C ASN A 168 13.19 1.72 -6.19
N ALA A 169 13.57 1.23 -7.37
CA ALA A 169 12.97 0.06 -8.01
C ALA A 169 13.91 -1.15 -7.90
N ALA A 170 14.66 -1.25 -6.79
CA ALA A 170 15.53 -2.37 -6.55
C ALA A 170 14.74 -3.65 -6.23
N GLU A 171 15.35 -4.77 -6.51
CA GLU A 171 14.74 -6.10 -6.53
C GLU A 171 14.13 -6.57 -5.20
N CYS A 172 14.51 -6.01 -4.07
CA CYS A 172 14.02 -6.53 -2.79
C CYS A 172 12.49 -6.39 -2.62
N ASP A 173 11.82 -5.57 -3.45
CA ASP A 173 10.37 -5.53 -3.54
C ASP A 173 9.79 -6.57 -4.52
N CYS A 174 10.63 -7.45 -5.05
CA CYS A 174 10.28 -8.69 -5.76
C CYS A 174 9.51 -8.57 -7.10
N LEU A 175 9.02 -7.40 -7.47
CA LEU A 175 8.22 -7.23 -8.68
C LEU A 175 9.06 -7.04 -9.95
N LEU A 176 10.34 -6.74 -9.84
CA LEU A 176 11.22 -6.52 -11.00
C LEU A 176 11.51 -7.77 -11.82
N TYR A 177 11.31 -8.95 -11.25
CA TYR A 177 11.46 -10.21 -12.00
C TYR A 177 10.19 -10.66 -12.71
N THR A 178 9.04 -10.07 -12.35
CA THR A 178 7.74 -10.43 -12.90
C THR A 178 7.06 -9.28 -13.63
N SER A 179 7.56 -8.04 -13.47
CA SER A 179 7.08 -6.90 -14.25
C SER A 179 7.86 -6.80 -15.54
N PRO A 180 7.21 -6.77 -16.70
CA PRO A 180 7.86 -6.39 -17.94
C PRO A 180 8.35 -4.94 -17.79
N SER A 181 9.64 -4.77 -17.84
CA SER A 181 10.29 -3.46 -17.88
C SER A 181 10.12 -2.79 -19.24
#